data_3d10b1cc696d405a30263b24a1198ad7
#
_entry.id   3d10b1cc696d405a30263b24a1198ad7
#
_cell.length_a   1.000
_cell.length_b   1.000
_cell.length_c   1.000
_cell.angle_alpha   90.00
_cell.angle_beta   90.00
_cell.angle_gamma   90.00
#
_symmetry.space_group_name_H-M   'P 1'
#
loop_
_entity.id
_entity.type
_entity.pdbx_description
1 polymer ?
#
loop_
_entity_poly.entity_id
_entity_poly.type
_entity_poly.pdbx_seq_one_letter_code
_entity_poly.pdbx_strand_id
1 'polypeptide(L)'
;LDKDDSEIITANFTEFKTDTKLDKNDFDEKSILEKSTNEYADVASELPLYPVALMGSTLDSEKVSTIDGTTNHILKFTGDKSFTVIESPMVPSNEVNVEEIDGEVIDLVDGVAFYDNGELMMMKSGILCKIYSEDLSKDEMVSVISSMQTASIK
;
A
#
# COMPACT_ATOMS: atom_id res chain seq x y z
N LEU A 1 -14.97 25.91 8.47
CA LEU A 1 -14.69 26.68 9.69
C LEU A 1 -15.09 25.84 10.91
N ASP A 2 -14.26 25.83 11.93
CA ASP A 2 -14.59 25.20 13.21
C ASP A 2 -15.42 26.15 14.10
N LYS A 3 -15.62 25.76 15.36
CA LYS A 3 -16.41 26.57 16.31
C LYS A 3 -15.80 27.92 16.64
N ASP A 4 -14.51 28.11 16.33
CA ASP A 4 -13.77 29.34 16.60
C ASP A 4 -13.55 30.18 15.31
N ASP A 5 -14.30 29.89 14.23
CA ASP A 5 -14.19 30.51 12.89
C ASP A 5 -12.80 30.36 12.24
N SER A 6 -11.99 29.40 12.69
CA SER A 6 -10.71 29.11 12.04
C SER A 6 -10.90 28.29 10.77
N GLU A 7 -10.06 28.54 9.80
CA GLU A 7 -10.09 27.83 8.52
C GLU A 7 -9.48 26.41 8.71
N ILE A 8 -10.28 25.37 8.52
CA ILE A 8 -9.85 23.99 8.68
C ILE A 8 -9.22 23.43 7.41
N ILE A 9 -9.81 23.77 6.26
CA ILE A 9 -9.35 23.31 4.95
C ILE A 9 -9.49 24.44 3.92
N THR A 10 -8.41 24.74 3.20
CA THR A 10 -8.41 25.62 2.03
C THR A 10 -8.08 24.82 0.78
N ALA A 11 -8.98 24.79 -0.19
CA ALA A 11 -8.75 24.21 -1.50
C ALA A 11 -8.64 25.32 -2.55
N ASN A 12 -7.47 25.45 -3.19
CA ASN A 12 -7.22 26.40 -4.26
C ASN A 12 -7.24 25.67 -5.62
N PHE A 13 -8.20 26.01 -6.47
CA PHE A 13 -8.27 25.51 -7.84
C PHE A 13 -7.49 26.46 -8.75
N THR A 14 -6.42 25.97 -9.36
CA THR A 14 -5.60 26.76 -10.29
C THR A 14 -6.14 26.72 -11.72
N GLU A 15 -6.93 25.70 -12.07
CA GLU A 15 -7.58 25.56 -13.36
C GLU A 15 -8.90 24.82 -13.20
N PHE A 16 -9.96 25.33 -13.84
CA PHE A 16 -11.26 24.67 -13.91
C PHE A 16 -11.76 24.68 -15.37
N LYS A 17 -11.83 23.50 -15.99
CA LYS A 17 -12.30 23.32 -17.36
C LYS A 17 -13.74 22.81 -17.36
N THR A 18 -14.68 23.65 -17.81
CA THR A 18 -16.10 23.31 -17.90
C THR A 18 -16.51 22.70 -19.24
N ASP A 19 -15.68 22.87 -20.29
CA ASP A 19 -16.02 22.48 -21.68
C ASP A 19 -15.34 21.17 -22.11
N THR A 20 -14.98 20.31 -21.18
CA THR A 20 -14.44 18.97 -21.49
C THR A 20 -15.56 18.15 -22.15
N LYS A 21 -15.46 17.91 -23.45
CA LYS A 21 -16.35 16.97 -24.13
C LYS A 21 -16.02 15.56 -23.64
N LEU A 22 -16.90 15.03 -22.85
CA LEU A 22 -16.83 13.62 -22.44
C LEU A 22 -17.29 12.77 -23.64
N ASP A 23 -16.47 11.78 -24.02
CA ASP A 23 -16.86 10.78 -25.01
C ASP A 23 -17.72 9.71 -24.34
N LYS A 24 -18.60 9.08 -25.12
CA LYS A 24 -19.41 7.95 -24.59
C LYS A 24 -18.54 6.81 -24.07
N ASN A 25 -17.34 6.64 -24.64
CA ASN A 25 -16.39 5.62 -24.23
C ASN A 25 -15.69 5.94 -22.91
N ASP A 26 -15.75 7.20 -22.43
CA ASP A 26 -15.17 7.56 -21.13
C ASP A 26 -15.90 6.89 -19.95
N PHE A 27 -17.13 6.43 -20.20
CA PHE A 27 -17.96 5.71 -19.23
C PHE A 27 -18.26 4.27 -19.64
N ASP A 28 -17.56 3.76 -20.65
CA ASP A 28 -17.71 2.37 -21.07
C ASP A 28 -17.04 1.44 -20.07
N GLU A 29 -17.80 0.55 -19.46
CA GLU A 29 -17.35 -0.40 -18.44
C GLU A 29 -16.12 -1.19 -18.90
N LYS A 30 -16.11 -1.62 -20.17
CA LYS A 30 -14.99 -2.39 -20.72
C LYS A 30 -13.70 -1.58 -20.80
N SER A 31 -13.78 -0.32 -21.23
CA SER A 31 -12.60 0.55 -21.31
C SER A 31 -12.06 0.93 -19.93
N ILE A 32 -12.94 1.06 -18.92
CA ILE A 32 -12.54 1.29 -17.53
C ILE A 32 -11.84 0.05 -16.97
N LEU A 33 -12.40 -1.14 -17.20
CA LEU A 33 -11.81 -2.40 -16.75
C LEU A 33 -10.46 -2.68 -17.42
N GLU A 34 -10.32 -2.41 -18.72
CA GLU A 34 -9.04 -2.57 -19.44
C GLU A 34 -7.96 -1.63 -18.89
N LYS A 35 -8.30 -0.39 -18.55
CA LYS A 35 -7.37 0.56 -17.92
C LYS A 35 -6.94 0.07 -16.53
N SER A 36 -7.90 -0.30 -15.68
CA SER A 36 -7.58 -0.77 -14.33
C SER A 36 -6.77 -2.08 -14.34
N THR A 37 -7.00 -2.97 -15.31
CA THR A 37 -6.21 -4.19 -15.47
C THR A 37 -4.76 -3.88 -15.87
N ASN A 38 -4.54 -2.88 -16.72
CA ASN A 38 -3.19 -2.46 -17.11
C ASN A 38 -2.45 -1.81 -15.92
N GLU A 39 -3.11 -0.94 -15.17
CA GLU A 39 -2.52 -0.34 -13.95
C GLU A 39 -2.14 -1.41 -12.93
N TYR A 40 -2.98 -2.44 -12.76
CA TYR A 40 -2.66 -3.58 -11.90
C TYR A 40 -1.44 -4.37 -12.39
N ALA A 41 -1.32 -4.61 -13.69
CA ALA A 41 -0.18 -5.31 -14.26
C ALA A 41 1.12 -4.52 -14.06
N ASP A 42 1.08 -3.19 -14.17
CA ASP A 42 2.22 -2.32 -13.90
C ASP A 42 2.63 -2.40 -12.42
N VAL A 43 1.68 -2.29 -11.50
CA VAL A 43 1.94 -2.43 -10.05
C VAL A 43 2.52 -3.80 -9.72
N ALA A 44 1.96 -4.87 -10.25
CA ALA A 44 2.46 -6.22 -10.02
C ALA A 44 3.90 -6.42 -10.53
N SER A 45 4.33 -5.65 -11.55
CA SER A 45 5.69 -5.69 -12.08
C SER A 45 6.74 -5.03 -11.18
N GLU A 46 6.31 -4.21 -10.22
CA GLU A 46 7.19 -3.55 -9.26
C GLU A 46 7.54 -4.43 -8.05
N LEU A 47 6.84 -5.55 -7.87
CA LEU A 47 7.05 -6.47 -6.76
C LEU A 47 8.23 -7.43 -7.02
N PRO A 48 8.94 -7.85 -5.96
CA PRO A 48 8.78 -7.41 -4.57
C PRO A 48 9.48 -6.08 -4.27
N LEU A 49 8.94 -5.36 -3.28
CA LEU A 49 9.62 -4.23 -2.64
C LEU A 49 10.50 -4.75 -1.51
N TYR A 50 11.62 -4.09 -1.27
CA TYR A 50 12.52 -4.47 -0.18
C TYR A 50 12.69 -3.33 0.82
N PRO A 51 12.63 -3.60 2.13
CA PRO A 51 12.91 -2.59 3.14
C PRO A 51 14.40 -2.24 3.15
N VAL A 52 14.69 -0.95 3.30
CA VAL A 52 16.05 -0.45 3.54
C VAL A 52 16.35 -0.45 5.05
N ALA A 53 15.36 -0.16 5.87
CA ALA A 53 15.48 -0.20 7.32
C ALA A 53 15.33 -1.65 7.81
N LEU A 54 16.43 -2.36 7.98
CA LEU A 54 16.44 -3.80 8.29
C LEU A 54 16.47 -4.12 9.79
N MET A 55 16.61 -3.16 10.67
CA MET A 55 16.64 -3.34 12.14
C MET A 55 17.62 -4.42 12.61
N GLY A 56 18.80 -4.54 11.95
CA GLY A 56 19.79 -5.57 12.26
C GLY A 56 19.49 -6.96 11.69
N SER A 57 18.52 -7.06 10.79
CA SER A 57 18.11 -8.32 10.13
C SER A 57 18.64 -8.40 8.71
N THR A 58 18.59 -9.59 8.15
CA THR A 58 18.90 -9.89 6.76
C THR A 58 17.79 -10.72 6.15
N LEU A 59 17.61 -10.64 4.84
CA LEU A 59 16.65 -11.47 4.13
C LEU A 59 17.07 -12.95 4.23
N ASP A 60 16.23 -13.76 4.85
CA ASP A 60 16.42 -15.22 5.03
C ASP A 60 15.81 -15.99 3.85
N SER A 61 14.58 -15.63 3.48
CA SER A 61 13.88 -16.31 2.40
C SER A 61 12.86 -15.40 1.72
N GLU A 62 12.64 -15.68 0.45
CA GLU A 62 11.63 -15.07 -0.40
C GLU A 62 10.78 -16.18 -1.01
N LYS A 63 9.45 -16.01 -0.99
CA LYS A 63 8.50 -16.95 -1.57
C LYS A 63 7.39 -16.19 -2.26
N VAL A 64 6.89 -16.79 -3.34
CA VAL A 64 5.67 -16.33 -4.02
C VAL A 64 4.57 -17.36 -3.77
N SER A 65 3.39 -16.91 -3.38
CA SER A 65 2.21 -17.74 -3.14
C SER A 65 1.00 -17.13 -3.80
N THR A 66 0.17 -17.94 -4.42
CA THR A 66 -1.10 -17.47 -4.99
C THR A 66 -2.24 -17.98 -4.13
N ILE A 67 -3.02 -17.06 -3.58
CA ILE A 67 -4.18 -17.33 -2.75
C ILE A 67 -5.36 -16.60 -3.38
N ASP A 68 -6.44 -17.31 -3.68
CA ASP A 68 -7.67 -16.78 -4.29
C ASP A 68 -7.42 -15.93 -5.55
N GLY A 69 -6.44 -16.36 -6.36
CA GLY A 69 -6.05 -15.67 -7.60
C GLY A 69 -5.12 -14.47 -7.41
N THR A 70 -4.84 -14.05 -6.17
CA THR A 70 -3.91 -12.97 -5.86
C THR A 70 -2.52 -13.53 -5.59
N THR A 71 -1.53 -12.99 -6.26
CA THR A 71 -0.12 -13.34 -6.05
C THR A 71 0.44 -12.53 -4.89
N ASN A 72 0.93 -13.24 -3.87
CA ASN A 72 1.54 -12.64 -2.70
C ASN A 72 3.05 -12.91 -2.70
N HIS A 73 3.85 -11.88 -2.47
CA HIS A 73 5.27 -11.99 -2.20
C HIS A 73 5.52 -11.99 -0.70
N ILE A 74 6.21 -12.99 -0.20
CA ILE A 74 6.46 -13.22 1.22
C ILE A 74 7.96 -13.16 1.43
N LEU A 75 8.42 -12.13 2.15
CA LEU A 75 9.81 -11.88 2.49
C LEU A 75 10.00 -12.13 3.97
N LYS A 76 10.88 -13.06 4.33
CA LYS A 76 11.21 -13.35 5.72
C LYS A 76 12.59 -12.82 6.06
N PHE A 77 12.67 -12.06 7.12
CA PHE A 77 13.89 -11.48 7.65
C PHE A 77 14.23 -12.08 9.01
N THR A 78 15.52 -12.37 9.23
CA THR A 78 16.05 -12.91 10.47
C THR A 78 17.36 -12.22 10.83
N GLY A 79 17.70 -12.18 12.12
CA GLY A 79 18.90 -11.52 12.63
C GLY A 79 18.72 -11.11 14.08
N ASP A 80 19.11 -9.88 14.40
CA ASP A 80 18.89 -9.31 15.74
C ASP A 80 17.40 -9.23 16.07
N LYS A 81 16.58 -9.02 15.05
CA LYS A 81 15.12 -9.06 15.09
C LYS A 81 14.58 -9.88 13.92
N SER A 82 13.40 -10.46 14.10
CA SER A 82 12.75 -11.27 13.07
C SER A 82 11.41 -10.66 12.67
N PHE A 83 11.16 -10.59 11.37
CA PHE A 83 9.88 -10.11 10.84
C PHE A 83 9.60 -10.71 9.46
N THR A 84 8.33 -10.70 9.10
CA THR A 84 7.86 -11.14 7.78
C THR A 84 7.11 -10.00 7.11
N VAL A 85 7.42 -9.73 5.85
CA VAL A 85 6.68 -8.81 4.99
C VAL A 85 5.87 -9.63 4.00
N ILE A 86 4.60 -9.30 3.86
CA ILE A 86 3.71 -9.86 2.83
C ILE A 86 3.24 -8.71 1.95
N GLU A 87 3.44 -8.84 0.66
CA GLU A 87 3.07 -7.86 -0.34
C GLU A 87 2.08 -8.46 -1.32
N SER A 88 1.00 -7.73 -1.54
CA SER A 88 -0.07 -8.15 -2.43
C SER A 88 -0.45 -6.98 -3.33
N PRO A 89 -0.41 -7.13 -4.66
CA PRO A 89 -0.96 -6.11 -5.54
C PRO A 89 -2.48 -6.05 -5.34
N MET A 90 -3.00 -4.84 -5.21
CA MET A 90 -4.45 -4.61 -5.07
C MET A 90 -5.12 -4.83 -6.43
N VAL A 91 -5.89 -5.90 -6.54
CA VAL A 91 -6.68 -6.18 -7.74
C VAL A 91 -7.87 -5.22 -7.79
N PRO A 92 -8.06 -4.47 -8.86
CA PRO A 92 -9.30 -3.74 -9.06
C PRO A 92 -10.47 -4.73 -9.06
N SER A 93 -11.38 -4.60 -8.12
CA SER A 93 -12.60 -5.39 -8.10
C SER A 93 -13.81 -4.47 -8.29
N ASN A 94 -14.83 -4.97 -8.97
CA ASN A 94 -16.12 -4.28 -9.12
C ASN A 94 -16.93 -4.31 -7.81
N GLU A 95 -16.45 -5.04 -6.81
CA GLU A 95 -17.08 -5.17 -5.52
C GLU A 95 -16.38 -4.27 -4.52
N VAL A 96 -17.15 -3.45 -3.82
CA VAL A 96 -16.66 -2.68 -2.68
C VAL A 96 -16.59 -3.63 -1.49
N ASN A 97 -15.42 -4.14 -1.21
CA ASN A 97 -15.17 -4.88 0.01
C ASN A 97 -14.90 -3.88 1.14
N VAL A 98 -15.79 -3.84 2.11
CA VAL A 98 -15.61 -3.08 3.34
C VAL A 98 -15.14 -4.06 4.40
N GLU A 99 -13.88 -3.97 4.77
CA GLU A 99 -13.35 -4.69 5.92
C GLU A 99 -13.32 -3.73 7.13
N GLU A 100 -13.80 -4.20 8.26
CA GLU A 100 -13.60 -3.50 9.52
C GLU A 100 -12.18 -3.81 9.98
N ILE A 101 -11.33 -2.77 10.01
CA ILE A 101 -9.96 -2.90 10.49
C ILE A 101 -9.94 -2.44 11.94
N ASP A 102 -9.80 -3.39 12.83
CA ASP A 102 -9.49 -3.11 14.23
C ASP A 102 -8.03 -2.70 14.34
N GLY A 103 -7.74 -1.69 15.14
CA GLY A 103 -6.36 -1.27 15.40
C GLY A 103 -6.16 0.23 15.48
N GLU A 104 -4.93 0.60 15.74
CA GLU A 104 -4.50 2.00 15.80
C GLU A 104 -4.20 2.52 14.41
N VAL A 105 -4.82 3.65 14.05
CA VAL A 105 -4.54 4.37 12.80
C VAL A 105 -3.29 5.22 12.98
N ILE A 106 -2.33 5.11 12.06
CA ILE A 106 -1.08 5.84 12.06
C ILE A 106 -0.99 6.68 10.79
N ASP A 107 -0.94 7.99 10.94
CA ASP A 107 -0.72 8.90 9.81
C ASP A 107 0.76 8.93 9.43
N LEU A 108 1.07 8.63 8.18
CA LEU A 108 2.41 8.65 7.61
C LEU A 108 2.48 9.67 6.46
N VAL A 109 3.69 10.09 6.11
CA VAL A 109 3.90 11.03 4.99
C VAL A 109 3.37 10.46 3.67
N ASP A 110 3.49 9.14 3.48
CA ASP A 110 3.15 8.44 2.23
C ASP A 110 1.78 7.77 2.28
N GLY A 111 0.99 7.95 3.35
CA GLY A 111 -0.32 7.33 3.48
C GLY A 111 -0.73 7.05 4.92
N VAL A 112 -1.63 6.10 5.08
CA VAL A 112 -2.17 5.68 6.37
C VAL A 112 -1.79 4.22 6.61
N ALA A 113 -1.28 3.93 7.80
CA ALA A 113 -1.06 2.57 8.26
C ALA A 113 -2.01 2.21 9.41
N PHE A 114 -2.24 0.91 9.57
CA PHE A 114 -3.05 0.34 10.64
C PHE A 114 -2.19 -0.65 11.43
N TYR A 115 -2.18 -0.48 12.73
CA TYR A 115 -1.40 -1.35 13.61
C TYR A 115 -2.32 -2.09 14.59
N ASP A 116 -2.19 -3.40 14.63
CA ASP A 116 -2.84 -4.24 15.63
C ASP A 116 -1.93 -5.42 16.04
N ASN A 117 -1.66 -5.57 17.34
CA ASN A 117 -1.05 -6.74 17.97
C ASN A 117 0.13 -7.37 17.21
N GLY A 118 1.11 -6.56 16.76
CA GLY A 118 2.29 -7.07 16.05
C GLY A 118 2.09 -7.24 14.53
N GLU A 119 0.99 -6.76 14.01
CA GLU A 119 0.74 -6.57 12.58
C GLU A 119 0.69 -5.08 12.25
N LEU A 120 1.40 -4.66 11.21
CA LEU A 120 1.27 -3.35 10.61
C LEU A 120 0.89 -3.51 9.14
N MET A 121 -0.18 -2.85 8.74
CA MET A 121 -0.68 -2.87 7.37
C MET A 121 -0.69 -1.47 6.77
N MET A 122 -0.24 -1.33 5.53
CA MET A 122 -0.26 -0.08 4.77
C MET A 122 -0.51 -0.35 3.30
N MET A 123 -1.28 0.52 2.66
CA MET A 123 -1.39 0.54 1.20
C MET A 123 -0.44 1.61 0.64
N LYS A 124 0.44 1.19 -0.27
CA LYS A 124 1.40 2.07 -0.95
C LYS A 124 1.40 1.79 -2.45
N SER A 125 1.07 2.80 -3.25
CA SER A 125 1.11 2.71 -4.74
C SER A 125 0.37 1.49 -5.31
N GLY A 126 -0.79 1.14 -4.76
CA GLY A 126 -1.57 -0.02 -5.21
C GLY A 126 -1.05 -1.38 -4.71
N ILE A 127 -0.06 -1.39 -3.82
CA ILE A 127 0.45 -2.59 -3.15
C ILE A 127 0.00 -2.56 -1.69
N LEU A 128 -0.64 -3.63 -1.25
CA LEU A 128 -0.91 -3.86 0.16
C LEU A 128 0.32 -4.50 0.79
N CYS A 129 0.98 -3.79 1.70
CA CYS A 129 2.10 -4.28 2.48
C CYS A 129 1.65 -4.59 3.90
N LYS A 130 1.97 -5.79 4.38
CA LYS A 130 1.73 -6.22 5.75
C LYS A 130 3.04 -6.65 6.39
N ILE A 131 3.29 -6.24 7.62
CA ILE A 131 4.44 -6.65 8.42
C ILE A 131 3.94 -7.38 9.66
N TYR A 132 4.51 -8.54 9.91
CA TYR A 132 4.27 -9.35 11.09
C TYR A 132 5.56 -9.51 11.88
N SER A 133 5.54 -9.17 13.16
CA SER A 133 6.68 -9.39 14.07
C SER A 133 6.25 -9.42 15.53
N GLU A 134 6.92 -10.26 16.30
CA GLU A 134 6.89 -10.24 17.77
C GLU A 134 8.10 -9.51 18.35
N ASP A 135 9.13 -9.25 17.52
CA ASP A 135 10.40 -8.64 17.94
C ASP A 135 10.46 -7.13 17.69
N LEU A 136 9.75 -6.64 16.65
CA LEU A 136 9.74 -5.23 16.30
C LEU A 136 8.72 -4.46 17.14
N SER A 137 9.12 -3.30 17.62
CA SER A 137 8.18 -2.30 18.12
C SER A 137 7.35 -1.68 16.98
N LYS A 138 6.24 -1.06 17.32
CA LYS A 138 5.40 -0.32 16.35
C LYS A 138 6.21 0.69 15.53
N ASP A 139 7.04 1.50 16.16
CA ASP A 139 7.85 2.53 15.48
C ASP A 139 8.89 1.92 14.53
N GLU A 140 9.44 0.77 14.89
CA GLU A 140 10.35 0.03 14.02
C GLU A 140 9.62 -0.58 12.81
N MET A 141 8.41 -1.13 13.00
CA MET A 141 7.57 -1.57 11.88
C MET A 141 7.23 -0.43 10.93
N VAL A 142 6.88 0.75 11.47
CA VAL A 142 6.65 1.96 10.68
C VAL A 142 7.90 2.34 9.89
N SER A 143 9.08 2.26 10.50
CA SER A 143 10.35 2.54 9.81
C SER A 143 10.64 1.55 8.69
N VAL A 144 10.34 0.26 8.91
CA VAL A 144 10.49 -0.81 7.90
C VAL A 144 9.56 -0.53 6.71
N ILE A 145 8.25 -0.36 6.94
CA ILE A 145 7.26 -0.21 5.86
C ILE A 145 7.47 1.09 5.07
N SER A 146 7.82 2.19 5.73
CA SER A 146 8.10 3.46 5.07
C SER A 146 9.35 3.42 4.20
N SER A 147 10.27 2.50 4.48
CA SER A 147 11.53 2.33 3.74
C SER A 147 11.42 1.38 2.55
N MET A 148 10.26 0.78 2.30
CA MET A 148 10.04 -0.16 1.21
C MET A 148 10.24 0.49 -0.16
N GLN A 149 11.03 -0.14 -1.00
CA GLN A 149 11.34 0.34 -2.36
C GLN A 149 11.62 -0.84 -3.31
N THR A 150 11.47 -0.61 -4.60
CA THR A 150 11.87 -1.58 -5.63
C THR A 150 13.37 -1.87 -5.56
N ALA A 151 13.75 -3.11 -5.85
CA ALA A 151 15.16 -3.45 -5.94
C ALA A 151 15.83 -2.61 -7.04
N SER A 152 16.79 -1.78 -6.66
CA SER A 152 17.62 -1.10 -7.64
C SER A 152 18.51 -2.16 -8.30
N ILE A 153 18.17 -2.56 -9.53
CA ILE A 153 19.05 -3.37 -10.35
C ILE A 153 20.29 -2.51 -10.64
N LYS A 154 21.38 -2.81 -9.98
CA LYS A 154 22.70 -2.23 -10.30
C LYS A 154 23.37 -3.07 -11.36
#